data_8cf763953ecf86c8685910d312e88ae9
#
_entry.id   8cf763953ecf86c8685910d312e88ae9
#
_cell.length_a   1.000
_cell.length_b   1.000
_cell.length_c   1.000
_cell.angle_alpha   90.00
_cell.angle_beta   90.00
_cell.angle_gamma   90.00
#
_symmetry.space_group_name_H-M   'P 1'
#
loop_
_entity.id
_entity.type
_entity.pdbx_description
1 polymer ?
#
loop_
_entity_poly.entity_id
_entity_poly.type
_entity_poly.pdbx_seq_one_letter_code
_entity_poly.pdbx_strand_id
1 'polypeptide(L)'
;MRDINQIDIRLIDTTILLVFLATMRHRKATAVAHEMGLTQPAVSHALKRLRNLYDDPLFLRRAHGLEPTALAHELEPKVRRIVRLISETLEGSEEFDPKTVATSLRIGAFDYELTGIIPQLVTELSRVSPNISVHAFPLQNHQALEALAQGQIDLAIGYFDFPVQGENSYVAEELYSEFYVLAGRKGHPVLSGELTLEKIATANHLLISPYGPIRNMVDHALHLHGYKMNIQTIVPSLFAALSIVENSDLLVTLPERVALSNSYRFNIVHNPIPIEGGSFKIHAVRHARDAESPLHHWLHKRLISVMENFVGGQSFPKS
;
A
#
# COMPACT_ATOMS: atom_id res chain seq x y z
N MET A 1 26.37 -12.36 9.07
CA MET A 1 25.96 -11.16 9.81
C MET A 1 27.18 -10.75 10.64
N ARG A 2 27.89 -9.66 10.29
CA ARG A 2 29.00 -9.16 11.12
C ARG A 2 28.41 -8.65 12.42
N ASP A 3 29.04 -8.99 13.52
CA ASP A 3 28.63 -8.60 14.87
C ASP A 3 28.59 -7.06 14.96
N ILE A 4 27.48 -6.48 15.45
CA ILE A 4 27.29 -5.00 15.59
C ILE A 4 28.43 -4.36 16.39
N ASN A 5 29.08 -5.13 17.26
CA ASN A 5 30.25 -4.72 18.03
C ASN A 5 31.54 -4.51 17.22
N GLN A 6 31.57 -4.91 15.92
CA GLN A 6 32.74 -4.73 15.04
C GLN A 6 32.62 -3.53 14.11
N ILE A 7 31.45 -2.90 14.02
CA ILE A 7 31.23 -1.69 13.20
C ILE A 7 31.37 -0.46 14.12
N ASP A 8 32.39 0.33 13.89
CA ASP A 8 32.54 1.60 14.62
C ASP A 8 31.52 2.62 14.13
N ILE A 9 30.36 2.67 14.79
CA ILE A 9 29.25 3.60 14.49
C ILE A 9 29.74 5.07 14.53
N ARG A 10 30.82 5.39 15.25
CA ARG A 10 31.43 6.72 15.29
C ARG A 10 31.99 7.16 13.94
N LEU A 11 32.17 6.24 12.99
CA LEU A 11 32.57 6.54 11.62
C LEU A 11 31.40 7.08 10.76
N ILE A 12 30.16 6.96 11.24
CA ILE A 12 28.98 7.44 10.57
C ILE A 12 28.59 8.80 11.15
N ASP A 13 28.65 9.83 10.33
CA ASP A 13 28.07 11.15 10.65
C ASP A 13 26.89 11.42 9.70
N THR A 14 26.02 12.34 10.09
CA THR A 14 24.83 12.71 9.32
C THR A 14 25.21 13.19 7.91
N THR A 15 26.34 13.85 7.75
CA THR A 15 26.79 14.38 6.47
C THR A 15 27.02 13.26 5.46
N ILE A 16 27.66 12.15 5.85
CA ILE A 16 27.91 11.05 4.92
C ILE A 16 26.62 10.34 4.53
N LEU A 17 25.60 10.26 5.41
CA LEU A 17 24.29 9.71 5.10
C LEU A 17 23.53 10.60 4.11
N LEU A 18 23.58 11.91 4.29
CA LEU A 18 22.96 12.86 3.38
C LEU A 18 23.66 12.86 2.02
N VAL A 19 25.01 12.81 1.99
CA VAL A 19 25.78 12.66 0.73
C VAL A 19 25.42 11.36 0.01
N PHE A 20 25.21 10.26 0.74
CA PHE A 20 24.75 9.00 0.15
C PHE A 20 23.39 9.18 -0.55
N LEU A 21 22.40 9.73 0.13
CA LEU A 21 21.05 9.95 -0.41
C LEU A 21 21.05 10.93 -1.60
N ALA A 22 21.79 12.01 -1.49
CA ALA A 22 21.96 12.97 -2.58
C ALA A 22 22.63 12.31 -3.80
N THR A 23 23.61 11.40 -3.58
CA THR A 23 24.27 10.67 -4.66
C THR A 23 23.33 9.65 -5.32
N MET A 24 22.48 8.97 -4.55
CA MET A 24 21.41 8.10 -5.11
C MET A 24 20.49 8.87 -6.07
N ARG A 25 20.18 10.14 -5.74
CA ARG A 25 19.29 11.01 -6.51
C ARG A 25 19.95 11.60 -7.75
N HIS A 26 21.09 12.26 -7.57
CA HIS A 26 21.71 13.06 -8.63
C HIS A 26 22.68 12.30 -9.52
N ARG A 27 23.28 11.24 -9.02
CA ARG A 27 24.28 10.42 -9.74
C ARG A 27 25.49 11.21 -10.29
N LYS A 28 25.72 12.43 -9.78
CA LYS A 28 26.82 13.31 -10.16
C LYS A 28 27.38 14.04 -8.94
N ALA A 29 28.68 13.85 -8.66
CA ALA A 29 29.32 14.44 -7.48
C ALA A 29 29.27 15.98 -7.46
N THR A 30 29.29 16.63 -8.62
CA THR A 30 29.16 18.10 -8.72
C THR A 30 27.76 18.58 -8.32
N ALA A 31 26.70 17.87 -8.72
CA ALA A 31 25.34 18.20 -8.34
C ALA A 31 25.10 17.97 -6.83
N VAL A 32 25.66 16.90 -6.27
CA VAL A 32 25.64 16.63 -4.81
C VAL A 32 26.36 17.75 -4.05
N ALA A 33 27.54 18.17 -4.51
CA ALA A 33 28.30 19.25 -3.90
C ALA A 33 27.50 20.57 -3.86
N HIS A 34 26.85 20.90 -4.97
CA HIS A 34 26.00 22.09 -5.07
C HIS A 34 24.78 22.02 -4.12
N GLU A 35 24.03 20.90 -4.13
CA GLU A 35 22.85 20.73 -3.25
C GLU A 35 23.24 20.82 -1.78
N MET A 36 24.36 20.19 -1.41
CA MET A 36 24.81 20.08 -0.01
C MET A 36 25.61 21.28 0.51
N GLY A 37 25.91 22.26 -0.36
CA GLY A 37 26.80 23.37 0.00
C GLY A 37 28.23 22.91 0.32
N LEU A 38 28.66 21.78 -0.27
CA LEU A 38 29.97 21.17 -0.04
C LEU A 38 30.89 21.38 -1.25
N THR A 39 32.19 21.19 -1.02
CA THR A 39 33.15 21.10 -2.13
C THR A 39 33.12 19.69 -2.74
N GLN A 40 33.42 19.57 -4.05
CA GLN A 40 33.50 18.26 -4.71
C GLN A 40 34.53 17.31 -4.05
N PRO A 41 35.71 17.76 -3.57
CA PRO A 41 36.60 16.91 -2.76
C PRO A 41 35.95 16.39 -1.48
N ALA A 42 35.15 17.21 -0.77
CA ALA A 42 34.44 16.79 0.44
C ALA A 42 33.42 15.67 0.12
N VAL A 43 32.64 15.81 -0.94
CA VAL A 43 31.74 14.75 -1.41
C VAL A 43 32.52 13.48 -1.75
N SER A 44 33.64 13.59 -2.48
CA SER A 44 34.48 12.45 -2.83
C SER A 44 35.06 11.75 -1.58
N HIS A 45 35.44 12.52 -0.56
CA HIS A 45 35.91 12.00 0.71
C HIS A 45 34.80 11.26 1.49
N ALA A 46 33.60 11.84 1.55
CA ALA A 46 32.43 11.18 2.14
C ALA A 46 32.10 9.85 1.47
N LEU A 47 32.08 9.81 0.14
CA LEU A 47 31.86 8.58 -0.62
C LEU A 47 32.99 7.56 -0.42
N LYS A 48 34.24 7.99 -0.21
CA LYS A 48 35.35 7.09 0.14
C LYS A 48 35.15 6.48 1.52
N ARG A 49 34.71 7.27 2.52
CA ARG A 49 34.39 6.77 3.86
C ARG A 49 33.28 5.72 3.81
N LEU A 50 32.20 5.97 3.07
CA LEU A 50 31.10 5.00 2.88
C LEU A 50 31.58 3.70 2.25
N ARG A 51 32.41 3.77 1.21
CA ARG A 51 33.01 2.55 0.58
C ARG A 51 33.82 1.73 1.58
N ASN A 52 34.62 2.38 2.37
CA ASN A 52 35.42 1.69 3.39
C ASN A 52 34.56 1.08 4.52
N LEU A 53 33.45 1.75 4.89
CA LEU A 53 32.53 1.31 5.93
C LEU A 53 31.77 0.05 5.51
N TYR A 54 31.30 0.01 4.26
CA TYR A 54 30.45 -1.10 3.76
C TYR A 54 31.26 -2.16 2.98
N ASP A 55 32.57 -1.91 2.77
CA ASP A 55 33.41 -2.76 1.93
C ASP A 55 32.82 -3.00 0.53
N ASP A 56 32.21 -1.96 -0.02
CA ASP A 56 31.50 -1.96 -1.31
C ASP A 56 31.72 -0.61 -2.01
N PRO A 57 31.90 -0.59 -3.33
CA PRO A 57 32.02 0.65 -4.11
C PRO A 57 30.84 1.62 -3.91
N LEU A 58 29.65 1.13 -3.59
CA LEU A 58 28.34 1.77 -3.49
C LEU A 58 27.93 2.53 -4.74
N PHE A 59 28.88 3.18 -5.40
CA PHE A 59 28.68 3.93 -6.65
C PHE A 59 29.81 3.67 -7.63
N LEU A 60 29.49 3.07 -8.77
CA LEU A 60 30.42 2.79 -9.85
C LEU A 60 30.54 4.02 -10.76
N ARG A 61 31.75 4.37 -11.16
CA ARG A 61 31.95 5.45 -12.15
C ARG A 61 31.59 4.95 -13.54
N ARG A 62 30.73 5.69 -14.25
CA ARG A 62 30.34 5.44 -15.63
C ARG A 62 30.49 6.69 -16.46
N ALA A 63 30.40 6.57 -17.78
CA ALA A 63 30.46 7.69 -18.69
C ALA A 63 29.41 8.79 -18.42
N HIS A 64 28.25 8.35 -17.84
CA HIS A 64 27.13 9.25 -17.55
C HIS A 64 27.04 9.67 -16.08
N GLY A 65 27.99 9.27 -15.22
CA GLY A 65 28.01 9.64 -13.81
C GLY A 65 28.27 8.47 -12.87
N LEU A 66 27.56 8.45 -11.75
CA LEU A 66 27.68 7.46 -10.68
C LEU A 66 26.49 6.50 -10.72
N GLU A 67 26.75 5.21 -10.88
CA GLU A 67 25.74 4.16 -10.92
C GLU A 67 25.73 3.43 -9.57
N PRO A 68 24.60 3.36 -8.84
CA PRO A 68 24.50 2.65 -7.58
C PRO A 68 24.71 1.14 -7.74
N THR A 69 25.37 0.50 -6.77
CA THR A 69 25.46 -0.96 -6.67
C THR A 69 24.16 -1.56 -6.10
N ALA A 70 24.04 -2.89 -6.18
CA ALA A 70 22.91 -3.59 -5.53
C ALA A 70 22.84 -3.29 -4.03
N LEU A 71 24.00 -3.25 -3.35
CA LEU A 71 24.08 -2.91 -1.93
C LEU A 71 23.63 -1.45 -1.67
N ALA A 72 23.97 -0.50 -2.55
CA ALA A 72 23.52 0.88 -2.40
C ALA A 72 21.98 0.97 -2.48
N HIS A 73 21.34 0.23 -3.37
CA HIS A 73 19.87 0.15 -3.44
C HIS A 73 19.26 -0.49 -2.19
N GLU A 74 19.89 -1.52 -1.63
CA GLU A 74 19.44 -2.14 -0.37
C GLU A 74 19.58 -1.19 0.83
N LEU A 75 20.65 -0.39 0.85
CA LEU A 75 20.91 0.56 1.94
C LEU A 75 20.04 1.82 1.86
N GLU A 76 19.64 2.23 0.68
CA GLU A 76 18.88 3.49 0.49
C GLU A 76 17.67 3.62 1.43
N PRO A 77 16.75 2.66 1.52
CA PRO A 77 15.59 2.76 2.42
C PRO A 77 16.00 2.83 3.89
N LYS A 78 17.04 2.10 4.28
CA LYS A 78 17.57 2.09 5.65
C LYS A 78 18.17 3.45 6.02
N VAL A 79 19.00 4.01 5.14
CA VAL A 79 19.63 5.32 5.35
C VAL A 79 18.59 6.43 5.36
N ARG A 80 17.62 6.40 4.47
CA ARG A 80 16.50 7.36 4.42
C ARG A 80 15.72 7.35 5.75
N ARG A 81 15.49 6.16 6.31
CA ARG A 81 14.83 6.01 7.61
C ARG A 81 15.65 6.61 8.75
N ILE A 82 16.97 6.39 8.78
CA ILE A 82 17.85 6.96 9.79
C ILE A 82 17.81 8.49 9.75
N VAL A 83 17.97 9.08 8.56
CA VAL A 83 17.95 10.52 8.37
C VAL A 83 16.60 11.12 8.81
N ARG A 84 15.48 10.44 8.48
CA ARG A 84 14.15 10.86 8.94
C ARG A 84 14.05 10.86 10.47
N LEU A 85 14.49 9.80 11.14
CA LEU A 85 14.47 9.72 12.61
C LEU A 85 15.34 10.83 13.26
N ILE A 86 16.46 11.16 12.64
CA ILE A 86 17.30 12.29 13.09
C ILE A 86 16.53 13.61 12.91
N SER A 87 15.89 13.83 11.75
CA SER A 87 15.09 15.05 11.52
C SER A 87 13.97 15.18 12.54
N GLU A 88 13.25 14.10 12.83
CA GLU A 88 12.19 14.06 13.85
C GLU A 88 12.69 14.45 15.25
N THR A 89 13.96 14.20 15.58
CA THR A 89 14.56 14.64 16.86
C THR A 89 14.92 16.12 16.89
N LEU A 90 15.11 16.73 15.73
CA LEU A 90 15.50 18.14 15.59
C LEU A 90 14.26 19.04 15.42
N GLU A 91 13.21 18.49 14.84
CA GLU A 91 11.90 19.11 14.82
C GLU A 91 11.36 19.05 16.26
N GLY A 92 11.74 20.04 17.08
CA GLY A 92 11.06 20.27 18.34
C GLY A 92 9.56 20.30 18.05
N SER A 93 8.72 19.91 19.00
CA SER A 93 7.27 19.77 18.87
C SER A 93 6.61 21.08 18.35
N GLU A 94 6.84 21.42 17.09
CA GLU A 94 5.98 22.36 16.39
C GLU A 94 4.59 21.75 16.40
N GLU A 95 3.63 22.52 16.86
CA GLU A 95 2.23 22.13 16.88
C GLU A 95 1.85 21.72 15.45
N PHE A 96 1.49 20.45 15.26
CA PHE A 96 1.17 19.91 13.94
C PHE A 96 0.03 20.72 13.31
N ASP A 97 0.33 21.47 12.26
CA ASP A 97 -0.66 22.16 11.45
C ASP A 97 -0.77 21.49 10.08
N PRO A 98 -1.92 20.84 9.77
CA PRO A 98 -2.12 20.18 8.50
C PRO A 98 -2.04 21.13 7.29
N LYS A 99 -2.23 22.45 7.46
CA LYS A 99 -2.17 23.41 6.36
C LYS A 99 -0.75 23.77 5.96
N THR A 100 0.20 23.68 6.88
CA THR A 100 1.59 24.10 6.67
C THR A 100 2.55 22.93 6.51
N VAL A 101 2.23 21.76 7.09
CA VAL A 101 3.08 20.57 7.02
C VAL A 101 3.34 20.16 5.58
N ALA A 102 4.62 20.04 5.21
CA ALA A 102 5.08 19.56 3.91
C ALA A 102 5.72 18.19 4.09
N THR A 103 5.01 17.14 3.70
CA THR A 103 5.49 15.75 3.84
C THR A 103 4.94 14.87 2.74
N SER A 104 5.48 13.64 2.66
CA SER A 104 5.02 12.62 1.74
C SER A 104 4.44 11.45 2.52
N LEU A 105 3.16 11.16 2.31
CA LEU A 105 2.48 9.99 2.84
C LEU A 105 2.61 8.83 1.86
N ARG A 106 3.20 7.73 2.32
CA ARG A 106 3.35 6.50 1.54
C ARG A 106 2.33 5.49 2.05
N ILE A 107 1.36 5.16 1.21
CA ILE A 107 0.24 4.29 1.58
C ILE A 107 0.32 3.00 0.76
N GLY A 108 0.43 1.86 1.44
CA GLY A 108 0.24 0.55 0.84
C GLY A 108 -1.23 0.17 0.86
N ALA A 109 -1.80 -0.24 -0.26
CA ALA A 109 -3.20 -0.61 -0.33
C ALA A 109 -3.43 -1.72 -1.36
N PHE A 110 -4.53 -2.45 -1.22
CA PHE A 110 -4.93 -3.40 -2.24
C PHE A 110 -5.59 -2.69 -3.41
N ASP A 111 -5.76 -3.39 -4.53
CA ASP A 111 -6.33 -2.83 -5.76
C ASP A 111 -7.73 -2.21 -5.54
N TYR A 112 -8.51 -2.79 -4.64
CA TYR A 112 -9.85 -2.29 -4.29
C TYR A 112 -9.79 -0.95 -3.56
N GLU A 113 -8.89 -0.81 -2.59
CA GLU A 113 -8.70 0.41 -1.82
C GLU A 113 -8.05 1.50 -2.66
N LEU A 114 -7.15 1.13 -3.59
CA LEU A 114 -6.54 2.06 -4.55
C LEU A 114 -7.58 2.69 -5.46
N THR A 115 -8.64 1.98 -5.79
CA THR A 115 -9.73 2.50 -6.64
C THR A 115 -10.90 3.10 -5.84
N GLY A 116 -11.04 2.76 -4.57
CA GLY A 116 -12.11 3.20 -3.67
C GLY A 116 -11.72 4.33 -2.73
N ILE A 117 -10.98 4.00 -1.69
CA ILE A 117 -10.66 4.90 -0.57
C ILE A 117 -9.61 5.96 -0.97
N ILE A 118 -8.55 5.53 -1.66
CA ILE A 118 -7.41 6.41 -1.98
C ILE A 118 -7.82 7.65 -2.79
N PRO A 119 -8.65 7.56 -3.84
CA PRO A 119 -9.08 8.74 -4.58
C PRO A 119 -9.80 9.76 -3.71
N GLN A 120 -10.61 9.32 -2.76
CA GLN A 120 -11.37 10.19 -1.87
C GLN A 120 -10.46 10.82 -0.83
N LEU A 121 -9.53 10.05 -0.26
CA LEU A 121 -8.51 10.56 0.66
C LEU A 121 -7.67 11.64 -0.02
N VAL A 122 -7.19 11.39 -1.24
CA VAL A 122 -6.41 12.38 -2.02
C VAL A 122 -7.23 13.64 -2.30
N THR A 123 -8.50 13.48 -2.66
CA THR A 123 -9.41 14.62 -2.88
C THR A 123 -9.59 15.44 -1.61
N GLU A 124 -9.77 14.82 -0.47
CA GLU A 124 -9.88 15.50 0.82
C GLU A 124 -8.56 16.18 1.21
N LEU A 125 -7.44 15.46 1.13
CA LEU A 125 -6.12 16.00 1.48
C LEU A 125 -5.73 17.18 0.60
N SER A 126 -6.03 17.17 -0.68
CA SER A 126 -5.75 18.29 -1.58
C SER A 126 -6.44 19.59 -1.17
N ARG A 127 -7.55 19.51 -0.41
CA ARG A 127 -8.31 20.67 0.07
C ARG A 127 -7.82 21.17 1.43
N VAL A 128 -7.45 20.25 2.33
CA VAL A 128 -7.16 20.59 3.74
C VAL A 128 -5.67 20.63 4.05
N SER A 129 -4.84 20.02 3.21
CA SER A 129 -3.38 19.89 3.42
C SER A 129 -2.66 19.83 2.07
N PRO A 130 -2.64 20.92 1.30
CA PRO A 130 -2.16 20.94 -0.08
C PRO A 130 -0.66 20.63 -0.22
N ASN A 131 0.10 20.73 0.87
CA ASN A 131 1.54 20.43 0.88
C ASN A 131 1.86 18.97 1.21
N ILE A 132 0.85 18.14 1.51
CA ILE A 132 1.02 16.71 1.69
C ILE A 132 0.92 16.02 0.33
N SER A 133 1.99 15.34 -0.09
CA SER A 133 1.95 14.45 -1.25
C SER A 133 1.55 13.03 -0.82
N VAL A 134 0.75 12.35 -1.65
CA VAL A 134 0.35 10.97 -1.39
C VAL A 134 0.97 10.06 -2.45
N HIS A 135 1.72 9.07 -2.00
CA HIS A 135 2.27 8.00 -2.83
C HIS A 135 1.59 6.69 -2.44
N ALA A 136 0.71 6.19 -3.29
CA ALA A 136 0.00 4.94 -3.08
C ALA A 136 0.67 3.79 -3.85
N PHE A 137 0.83 2.65 -3.19
CA PHE A 137 1.50 1.47 -3.73
C PHE A 137 0.58 0.26 -3.64
N PRO A 138 0.49 -0.58 -4.70
CA PRO A 138 -0.19 -1.86 -4.60
C PRO A 138 0.64 -2.83 -3.75
N LEU A 139 0.11 -3.26 -2.61
CA LEU A 139 0.77 -4.19 -1.71
C LEU A 139 -0.22 -5.26 -1.22
N GLN A 140 0.32 -6.46 -0.93
CA GLN A 140 -0.43 -7.52 -0.25
C GLN A 140 -0.15 -7.55 1.25
N ASN A 141 -0.97 -8.30 2.02
CA ASN A 141 -0.93 -8.38 3.48
C ASN A 141 0.47 -8.48 4.09
N HIS A 142 1.21 -9.53 3.74
CA HIS A 142 2.54 -9.78 4.30
C HIS A 142 3.56 -8.72 3.85
N GLN A 143 3.48 -8.28 2.59
CA GLN A 143 4.34 -7.22 2.06
C GLN A 143 4.05 -5.88 2.74
N ALA A 144 2.78 -5.59 3.03
CA ALA A 144 2.38 -4.35 3.70
C ALA A 144 2.96 -4.26 5.11
N LEU A 145 2.91 -5.34 5.89
CA LEU A 145 3.49 -5.36 7.23
C LEU A 145 5.01 -5.23 7.21
N GLU A 146 5.67 -5.94 6.31
CA GLU A 146 7.12 -5.81 6.14
C GLU A 146 7.51 -4.40 5.72
N ALA A 147 6.77 -3.81 4.78
CA ALA A 147 6.98 -2.43 4.33
C ALA A 147 6.76 -1.40 5.46
N LEU A 148 5.76 -1.61 6.34
CA LEU A 148 5.55 -0.82 7.56
C LEU A 148 6.73 -0.98 8.52
N ALA A 149 7.17 -2.22 8.80
CA ALA A 149 8.31 -2.50 9.68
C ALA A 149 9.59 -1.83 9.19
N GLN A 150 9.85 -1.86 7.89
CA GLN A 150 11.01 -1.25 7.26
C GLN A 150 10.85 0.28 7.05
N GLY A 151 9.68 0.86 7.34
CA GLY A 151 9.39 2.28 7.12
C GLY A 151 9.38 2.65 5.63
N GLN A 152 9.06 1.71 4.75
CA GLN A 152 8.87 1.96 3.31
C GLN A 152 7.51 2.61 3.04
N ILE A 153 6.50 2.26 3.85
CA ILE A 153 5.19 2.90 3.88
C ILE A 153 4.86 3.40 5.29
N ASP A 154 3.97 4.36 5.38
CA ASP A 154 3.52 4.98 6.62
C ASP A 154 2.19 4.40 7.09
N LEU A 155 1.37 3.92 6.15
CA LEU A 155 0.04 3.37 6.39
C LEU A 155 -0.21 2.22 5.42
N ALA A 156 -0.90 1.17 5.89
CA ALA A 156 -1.45 0.12 5.05
C ALA A 156 -2.98 0.09 5.18
N ILE A 157 -3.71 -0.03 4.06
CA ILE A 157 -5.17 -0.11 4.04
C ILE A 157 -5.59 -1.36 3.28
N GLY A 158 -6.45 -2.18 3.91
CA GLY A 158 -6.97 -3.38 3.27
C GLY A 158 -7.51 -4.41 4.26
N TYR A 159 -7.77 -5.61 3.74
CA TYR A 159 -8.10 -6.78 4.53
C TYR A 159 -6.84 -7.47 5.04
N PHE A 160 -6.76 -7.71 6.34
CA PHE A 160 -5.63 -8.40 6.97
C PHE A 160 -6.14 -9.64 7.71
N ASP A 161 -5.68 -10.82 7.27
CA ASP A 161 -6.11 -12.16 7.75
C ASP A 161 -5.25 -12.68 8.92
N PHE A 162 -4.80 -11.81 9.77
CA PHE A 162 -4.01 -12.23 10.94
C PHE A 162 -4.40 -11.39 12.15
N PRO A 163 -4.18 -11.91 13.38
CA PRO A 163 -4.40 -11.14 14.57
C PRO A 163 -3.36 -10.01 14.64
N VAL A 164 -3.65 -8.90 13.96
CA VAL A 164 -2.88 -7.64 14.12
C VAL A 164 -2.91 -7.20 15.58
N GLN A 165 -3.90 -7.67 16.32
CA GLN A 165 -4.00 -7.56 17.77
C GLN A 165 -3.17 -8.67 18.43
N GLY A 166 -1.96 -8.36 18.80
CA GLY A 166 -1.05 -9.30 19.50
C GLY A 166 0.42 -9.13 19.19
N GLU A 167 0.76 -8.60 18.05
CA GLU A 167 2.10 -8.09 17.81
C GLU A 167 2.14 -6.63 18.26
N ASN A 168 2.85 -6.36 19.35
CA ASN A 168 3.06 -5.00 19.91
C ASN A 168 3.68 -4.01 18.90
N SER A 169 3.92 -4.44 17.67
CA SER A 169 4.57 -3.66 16.62
C SER A 169 3.62 -2.90 15.71
N TYR A 170 2.32 -3.22 15.72
CA TYR A 170 1.34 -2.60 14.81
C TYR A 170 0.09 -2.11 15.55
N VAL A 171 -0.48 -1.03 15.05
CA VAL A 171 -1.80 -0.52 15.45
C VAL A 171 -2.72 -0.70 14.26
N ALA A 172 -3.75 -1.52 14.43
CA ALA A 172 -4.79 -1.75 13.43
C ALA A 172 -6.10 -1.15 13.91
N GLU A 173 -6.72 -0.38 13.06
CA GLU A 173 -8.01 0.27 13.31
C GLU A 173 -8.99 -0.14 12.22
N GLU A 174 -10.15 -0.65 12.64
CA GLU A 174 -11.22 -1.02 11.72
C GLU A 174 -11.78 0.25 11.06
N LEU A 175 -11.82 0.27 9.73
CA LEU A 175 -12.42 1.34 8.97
C LEU A 175 -13.89 1.04 8.67
N TYR A 176 -14.19 -0.16 8.17
CA TYR A 176 -15.55 -0.63 7.87
C TYR A 176 -15.58 -2.14 7.62
N SER A 177 -16.79 -2.69 7.69
CA SER A 177 -17.05 -4.07 7.27
C SER A 177 -17.51 -4.10 5.80
N GLU A 178 -17.14 -5.14 5.08
CA GLU A 178 -17.42 -5.36 3.66
C GLU A 178 -17.97 -6.77 3.43
N PHE A 179 -18.70 -6.95 2.33
CA PHE A 179 -19.24 -8.23 1.90
C PHE A 179 -18.80 -8.55 0.47
N TYR A 180 -18.65 -9.83 0.17
CA TYR A 180 -18.45 -10.24 -1.21
C TYR A 180 -19.77 -10.44 -1.93
N VAL A 181 -19.82 -9.97 -3.18
CA VAL A 181 -20.89 -10.20 -4.13
C VAL A 181 -20.36 -10.89 -5.38
N LEU A 182 -21.23 -11.60 -6.08
CA LEU A 182 -20.92 -12.13 -7.38
C LEU A 182 -21.42 -11.14 -8.44
N ALA A 183 -20.52 -10.67 -9.30
CA ALA A 183 -20.82 -9.71 -10.35
C ALA A 183 -20.64 -10.33 -11.75
N GLY A 184 -21.40 -9.85 -12.71
CA GLY A 184 -21.36 -10.25 -14.10
C GLY A 184 -22.01 -9.20 -14.99
N ARG A 185 -21.97 -9.39 -16.33
CA ARG A 185 -22.62 -8.47 -17.25
C ARG A 185 -24.13 -8.38 -16.98
N LYS A 186 -24.75 -7.29 -17.35
CA LYS A 186 -26.20 -7.14 -17.30
C LYS A 186 -26.87 -8.23 -18.17
N GLY A 187 -27.88 -8.88 -17.60
CA GLY A 187 -28.58 -10.00 -18.24
C GLY A 187 -27.83 -11.33 -18.25
N HIS A 188 -26.81 -11.46 -17.36
CA HIS A 188 -26.12 -12.74 -17.16
C HIS A 188 -27.09 -13.79 -16.59
N PRO A 189 -27.19 -15.00 -17.21
CA PRO A 189 -28.23 -15.99 -16.85
C PRO A 189 -28.14 -16.45 -15.39
N VAL A 190 -26.94 -16.61 -14.83
CA VAL A 190 -26.73 -17.05 -13.44
C VAL A 190 -27.19 -15.98 -12.44
N LEU A 191 -27.14 -14.69 -12.81
CA LEU A 191 -27.54 -13.57 -11.95
C LEU A 191 -29.03 -13.20 -12.12
N SER A 192 -29.76 -13.88 -13.01
CA SER A 192 -31.18 -13.65 -13.27
C SER A 192 -32.07 -14.54 -12.40
N GLY A 193 -32.08 -14.29 -11.08
CA GLY A 193 -32.88 -15.06 -10.13
C GLY A 193 -32.11 -15.45 -8.87
N GLU A 194 -32.60 -16.44 -8.14
CA GLU A 194 -31.94 -16.90 -6.93
C GLU A 194 -30.58 -17.52 -7.24
N LEU A 195 -29.56 -17.03 -6.54
CA LEU A 195 -28.17 -17.50 -6.67
C LEU A 195 -27.96 -18.67 -5.70
N THR A 196 -27.52 -19.82 -6.22
CA THR A 196 -27.19 -21.02 -5.42
C THR A 196 -25.72 -21.39 -5.59
N LEU A 197 -25.15 -22.10 -4.61
CA LEU A 197 -23.76 -22.57 -4.68
C LEU A 197 -23.50 -23.43 -5.94
N GLU A 198 -24.48 -24.24 -6.33
CA GLU A 198 -24.40 -25.05 -7.55
C GLU A 198 -24.29 -24.19 -8.82
N LYS A 199 -25.12 -23.16 -8.96
CA LYS A 199 -25.03 -22.19 -10.07
C LYS A 199 -23.70 -21.45 -10.09
N ILE A 200 -23.17 -21.09 -8.94
CA ILE A 200 -21.85 -20.46 -8.82
C ILE A 200 -20.77 -21.44 -9.29
N ALA A 201 -20.81 -22.68 -8.81
CA ALA A 201 -19.79 -23.69 -9.13
C ALA A 201 -19.75 -24.07 -10.62
N THR A 202 -20.93 -24.11 -11.30
CA THR A 202 -21.04 -24.46 -12.72
C THR A 202 -20.71 -23.33 -13.68
N ALA A 203 -20.65 -22.09 -13.19
CA ALA A 203 -20.29 -20.92 -13.97
C ALA A 203 -18.78 -20.82 -14.22
N ASN A 204 -18.42 -20.04 -15.24
CA ASN A 204 -17.03 -19.68 -15.50
C ASN A 204 -16.65 -18.41 -14.72
N HIS A 205 -15.52 -18.43 -14.05
CA HIS A 205 -15.08 -17.33 -13.21
C HIS A 205 -13.82 -16.66 -13.73
N LEU A 206 -13.76 -15.36 -13.51
CA LEU A 206 -12.57 -14.54 -13.58
C LEU A 206 -12.10 -14.27 -12.15
N LEU A 207 -10.81 -14.52 -11.91
CA LEU A 207 -10.17 -14.23 -10.64
C LEU A 207 -9.28 -12.98 -10.76
N ILE A 208 -9.42 -12.06 -9.83
CA ILE A 208 -8.50 -10.92 -9.70
C ILE A 208 -7.37 -11.37 -8.76
N SER A 209 -6.18 -11.54 -9.32
CA SER A 209 -5.01 -11.95 -8.54
C SER A 209 -3.72 -11.41 -9.17
N PRO A 210 -3.08 -10.40 -8.57
CA PRO A 210 -1.85 -9.82 -9.09
C PRO A 210 -0.64 -10.78 -9.06
N TYR A 211 -0.71 -11.84 -8.24
CA TYR A 211 0.44 -12.71 -7.97
C TYR A 211 0.16 -14.20 -8.25
N GLY A 212 -0.87 -14.49 -9.05
CA GLY A 212 -1.26 -15.85 -9.42
C GLY A 212 -2.46 -16.39 -8.64
N PRO A 213 -2.84 -17.65 -8.85
CA PRO A 213 -4.06 -18.22 -8.31
C PRO A 213 -3.98 -18.32 -6.78
N ILE A 214 -4.73 -17.47 -6.09
CA ILE A 214 -4.97 -17.56 -4.65
C ILE A 214 -6.41 -18.01 -4.46
N ARG A 215 -6.64 -19.02 -3.62
CA ARG A 215 -7.99 -19.44 -3.22
C ARG A 215 -8.67 -18.28 -2.51
N ASN A 216 -9.81 -17.85 -3.02
CA ASN A 216 -10.62 -16.84 -2.38
C ASN A 216 -11.65 -17.49 -1.43
N MET A 217 -12.34 -16.66 -0.65
CA MET A 217 -13.36 -17.11 0.32
C MET A 217 -14.49 -17.92 -0.38
N VAL A 218 -14.85 -17.53 -1.59
CA VAL A 218 -15.92 -18.22 -2.35
C VAL A 218 -15.48 -19.61 -2.80
N ASP A 219 -14.23 -19.75 -3.28
CA ASP A 219 -13.67 -21.07 -3.63
C ASP A 219 -13.59 -21.98 -2.39
N HIS A 220 -13.21 -21.40 -1.24
CA HIS A 220 -13.20 -22.13 0.02
C HIS A 220 -14.62 -22.59 0.43
N ALA A 221 -15.60 -21.71 0.39
CA ALA A 221 -16.98 -22.02 0.73
C ALA A 221 -17.58 -23.08 -0.22
N LEU A 222 -17.32 -22.99 -1.52
CA LEU A 222 -17.71 -24.00 -2.49
C LEU A 222 -17.08 -25.36 -2.16
N HIS A 223 -15.79 -25.37 -1.83
CA HIS A 223 -15.07 -26.60 -1.48
C HIS A 223 -15.66 -27.30 -0.24
N LEU A 224 -16.07 -26.55 0.79
CA LEU A 224 -16.75 -27.11 1.96
C LEU A 224 -18.08 -27.83 1.62
N HIS A 225 -18.74 -27.45 0.54
CA HIS A 225 -19.96 -28.07 0.02
C HIS A 225 -19.70 -29.08 -1.10
N GLY A 226 -18.45 -29.48 -1.33
CA GLY A 226 -18.09 -30.47 -2.35
C GLY A 226 -18.04 -29.91 -3.77
N TYR A 227 -18.11 -28.61 -3.95
CA TYR A 227 -18.00 -27.94 -5.25
C TYR A 227 -16.58 -27.42 -5.51
N LYS A 228 -16.30 -27.14 -6.79
CA LYS A 228 -15.05 -26.53 -7.24
C LYS A 228 -15.36 -25.36 -8.15
N MET A 229 -14.74 -24.24 -7.92
CA MET A 229 -14.84 -23.07 -8.79
C MET A 229 -14.12 -23.32 -10.13
N ASN A 230 -14.79 -23.02 -11.23
CA ASN A 230 -14.19 -23.11 -12.56
C ASN A 230 -13.55 -21.76 -12.95
N ILE A 231 -12.28 -21.57 -12.61
CA ILE A 231 -11.53 -20.36 -12.93
C ILE A 231 -11.03 -20.47 -14.37
N GLN A 232 -11.61 -19.67 -15.27
CA GLN A 232 -11.24 -19.63 -16.68
C GLN A 232 -10.20 -18.54 -16.98
N THR A 233 -10.20 -17.44 -16.23
CA THR A 233 -9.34 -16.28 -16.48
C THR A 233 -8.80 -15.72 -15.17
N ILE A 234 -7.54 -15.30 -15.19
CA ILE A 234 -6.91 -14.61 -14.07
C ILE A 234 -6.33 -13.29 -14.58
N VAL A 235 -6.62 -12.19 -13.91
CA VAL A 235 -6.09 -10.87 -14.24
C VAL A 235 -5.56 -10.16 -13.00
N PRO A 236 -4.57 -9.24 -13.13
CA PRO A 236 -3.94 -8.63 -11.98
C PRO A 236 -4.71 -7.44 -11.40
N SER A 237 -5.70 -6.87 -12.09
CA SER A 237 -6.35 -5.64 -11.68
C SER A 237 -7.87 -5.67 -11.81
N LEU A 238 -8.53 -4.90 -10.95
CA LEU A 238 -9.97 -4.71 -10.94
C LEU A 238 -10.47 -4.13 -12.28
N PHE A 239 -9.80 -3.14 -12.82
CA PHE A 239 -10.24 -2.49 -14.06
C PHE A 239 -10.23 -3.47 -15.24
N ALA A 240 -9.18 -4.28 -15.37
CA ALA A 240 -9.11 -5.33 -16.38
C ALA A 240 -10.24 -6.36 -16.20
N ALA A 241 -10.51 -6.76 -14.95
CA ALA A 241 -11.59 -7.70 -14.65
C ALA A 241 -12.95 -7.16 -15.07
N LEU A 242 -13.28 -5.93 -14.68
CA LEU A 242 -14.57 -5.31 -15.03
C LEU A 242 -14.75 -5.13 -16.54
N SER A 243 -13.69 -4.73 -17.26
CA SER A 243 -13.70 -4.58 -18.72
C SER A 243 -13.95 -5.93 -19.46
N ILE A 244 -13.48 -7.03 -18.89
CA ILE A 244 -13.71 -8.36 -19.44
C ILE A 244 -15.13 -8.85 -19.11
N VAL A 245 -15.52 -8.69 -17.84
CA VAL A 245 -16.80 -9.22 -17.33
C VAL A 245 -18.00 -8.55 -17.99
N GLU A 246 -17.95 -7.23 -18.25
CA GLU A 246 -19.07 -6.54 -18.91
C GLU A 246 -19.37 -7.06 -20.34
N ASN A 247 -18.38 -7.69 -20.99
CA ASN A 247 -18.47 -8.17 -22.38
C ASN A 247 -18.38 -9.71 -22.51
N SER A 248 -18.50 -10.44 -21.40
CA SER A 248 -18.39 -11.91 -21.40
C SER A 248 -19.38 -12.57 -20.45
N ASP A 249 -19.46 -13.89 -20.49
CA ASP A 249 -20.23 -14.70 -19.53
C ASP A 249 -19.36 -15.16 -18.35
N LEU A 250 -18.31 -14.40 -18.03
CA LEU A 250 -17.52 -14.63 -16.84
C LEU A 250 -18.14 -13.93 -15.63
N LEU A 251 -18.09 -14.59 -14.50
CA LEU A 251 -18.44 -14.01 -13.20
C LEU A 251 -17.19 -13.64 -12.43
N VAL A 252 -17.28 -12.58 -11.64
CA VAL A 252 -16.20 -12.14 -10.75
C VAL A 252 -16.72 -11.90 -9.35
N THR A 253 -15.96 -12.31 -8.34
CA THR A 253 -16.23 -11.99 -6.94
C THR A 253 -15.61 -10.65 -6.61
N LEU A 254 -16.41 -9.72 -6.09
CA LEU A 254 -16.02 -8.36 -5.75
C LEU A 254 -16.53 -7.98 -4.35
N PRO A 255 -15.87 -7.07 -3.65
CA PRO A 255 -16.51 -6.33 -2.56
C PRO A 255 -17.74 -5.59 -3.06
N GLU A 256 -18.82 -5.58 -2.26
CA GLU A 256 -20.11 -4.99 -2.68
C GLU A 256 -19.98 -3.52 -3.06
N ARG A 257 -19.25 -2.72 -2.27
CA ARG A 257 -19.02 -1.29 -2.56
C ARG A 257 -18.32 -1.09 -3.89
N VAL A 258 -17.39 -1.98 -4.24
CA VAL A 258 -16.68 -1.94 -5.53
C VAL A 258 -17.64 -2.21 -6.68
N ALA A 259 -18.50 -3.22 -6.52
CA ALA A 259 -19.52 -3.53 -7.54
C ALA A 259 -20.49 -2.36 -7.70
N LEU A 260 -21.00 -1.79 -6.61
CA LEU A 260 -21.90 -0.65 -6.60
C LEU A 260 -21.27 0.60 -7.25
N SER A 261 -20.07 0.97 -6.85
CA SER A 261 -19.39 2.17 -7.35
C SER A 261 -19.00 2.11 -8.83
N ASN A 262 -18.90 0.89 -9.38
CA ASN A 262 -18.53 0.68 -10.77
C ASN A 262 -19.70 0.30 -11.70
N SER A 263 -20.88 -0.01 -11.16
CA SER A 263 -22.06 -0.42 -11.96
C SER A 263 -22.55 0.63 -12.97
N TYR A 264 -22.24 1.91 -12.74
CA TYR A 264 -22.58 3.00 -13.66
C TYR A 264 -21.54 3.19 -14.78
N ARG A 265 -20.29 2.70 -14.58
CA ARG A 265 -19.20 2.79 -15.58
C ARG A 265 -19.13 1.56 -16.46
N PHE A 266 -19.40 0.42 -15.85
CA PHE A 266 -19.41 -0.89 -16.51
C PHE A 266 -20.83 -1.43 -16.48
N ASN A 267 -21.27 -2.02 -17.57
CA ASN A 267 -22.61 -2.57 -17.67
C ASN A 267 -22.73 -3.92 -16.92
N ILE A 268 -22.51 -3.87 -15.62
CA ILE A 268 -22.52 -5.03 -14.70
C ILE A 268 -23.69 -4.97 -13.73
N VAL A 269 -24.08 -6.12 -13.25
CA VAL A 269 -25.00 -6.36 -12.14
C VAL A 269 -24.36 -7.30 -11.14
N HIS A 270 -24.83 -7.30 -9.91
CA HIS A 270 -24.31 -8.17 -8.85
C HIS A 270 -25.41 -8.69 -7.96
N ASN A 271 -25.16 -9.84 -7.35
CA ASN A 271 -26.02 -10.46 -6.34
C ASN A 271 -25.19 -10.88 -5.12
N PRO A 272 -25.76 -10.84 -3.90
CA PRO A 272 -25.13 -11.40 -2.72
C PRO A 272 -24.81 -12.88 -2.93
N ILE A 273 -23.64 -13.31 -2.42
CA ILE A 273 -23.25 -14.73 -2.48
C ILE A 273 -23.89 -15.42 -1.27
N PRO A 274 -24.58 -16.55 -1.45
CA PRO A 274 -25.27 -17.27 -0.36
C PRO A 274 -24.27 -18.10 0.47
N ILE A 275 -23.33 -17.42 1.15
CA ILE A 275 -22.37 -18.06 2.07
C ILE A 275 -22.47 -17.40 3.45
N GLU A 276 -22.46 -18.23 4.49
CA GLU A 276 -22.37 -17.71 5.85
C GLU A 276 -20.98 -17.12 6.12
N GLY A 277 -20.93 -16.03 6.91
CA GLY A 277 -19.65 -15.39 7.27
C GLY A 277 -18.95 -14.65 6.13
N GLY A 278 -19.66 -14.28 5.07
CA GLY A 278 -19.11 -13.59 3.90
C GLY A 278 -18.67 -12.15 4.15
N SER A 279 -18.69 -11.65 5.39
CA SER A 279 -18.20 -10.33 5.75
C SER A 279 -16.73 -10.36 6.15
N PHE A 280 -16.02 -9.30 5.83
CA PHE A 280 -14.64 -9.08 6.22
C PHE A 280 -14.42 -7.60 6.58
N LYS A 281 -13.36 -7.35 7.36
CA LYS A 281 -13.10 -6.01 7.88
C LYS A 281 -11.93 -5.38 7.15
N ILE A 282 -12.10 -4.16 6.70
CA ILE A 282 -11.02 -3.35 6.18
C ILE A 282 -10.42 -2.54 7.31
N HIS A 283 -9.10 -2.60 7.42
CA HIS A 283 -8.34 -1.92 8.46
C HIS A 283 -7.38 -0.90 7.85
N ALA A 284 -7.13 0.14 8.63
CA ALA A 284 -5.94 0.98 8.50
C ALA A 284 -4.91 0.46 9.51
N VAL A 285 -3.74 0.10 9.02
CA VAL A 285 -2.66 -0.46 9.84
C VAL A 285 -1.44 0.46 9.75
N ARG A 286 -0.89 0.85 10.90
CA ARG A 286 0.36 1.58 11.02
C ARG A 286 1.33 0.87 11.96
N HIS A 287 2.60 1.20 11.89
CA HIS A 287 3.55 0.68 12.86
C HIS A 287 3.38 1.39 14.20
N ALA A 288 3.53 0.66 15.33
CA ALA A 288 3.35 1.19 16.68
C ALA A 288 4.30 2.37 17.03
N ARG A 289 5.48 2.45 16.37
CA ARG A 289 6.39 3.61 16.54
C ARG A 289 5.76 4.95 16.14
N ASP A 290 4.77 4.91 15.23
CA ASP A 290 4.07 6.09 14.69
C ASP A 290 2.74 6.35 15.44
N ALA A 291 2.45 5.56 16.50
CA ALA A 291 1.19 5.64 17.25
C ALA A 291 0.95 7.03 17.86
N GLU A 292 2.00 7.66 18.39
CA GLU A 292 1.93 8.97 19.02
C GLU A 292 2.14 10.15 18.03
N SER A 293 2.36 9.86 16.74
CA SER A 293 2.57 10.91 15.74
C SER A 293 1.31 11.75 15.50
N PRO A 294 1.37 13.09 15.69
CA PRO A 294 0.24 13.99 15.43
C PRO A 294 -0.28 13.90 13.99
N LEU A 295 0.61 13.72 13.02
CA LEU A 295 0.28 13.50 11.61
C LEU A 295 -0.58 12.25 11.45
N HIS A 296 -0.20 11.13 12.07
CA HIS A 296 -0.91 9.86 11.94
C HIS A 296 -2.26 9.90 12.66
N HIS A 297 -2.36 10.54 13.81
CA HIS A 297 -3.64 10.77 14.49
C HIS A 297 -4.59 11.63 13.65
N TRP A 298 -4.08 12.69 13.04
CA TRP A 298 -4.87 13.53 12.16
C TRP A 298 -5.30 12.79 10.89
N LEU A 299 -4.38 12.06 10.25
CA LEU A 299 -4.65 11.26 9.06
C LEU A 299 -5.74 10.22 9.32
N HIS A 300 -5.67 9.54 10.46
CA HIS A 300 -6.69 8.57 10.86
C HIS A 300 -8.09 9.21 10.98
N LYS A 301 -8.20 10.37 11.65
CA LYS A 301 -9.47 11.11 11.72
C LYS A 301 -10.00 11.49 10.33
N ARG A 302 -9.11 11.85 9.40
CA ARG A 302 -9.50 12.14 8.01
C ARG A 302 -9.97 10.90 7.26
N LEU A 303 -9.29 9.76 7.45
CA LEU A 303 -9.74 8.49 6.88
C LEU A 303 -11.15 8.12 7.35
N ILE A 304 -11.43 8.21 8.65
CA ILE A 304 -12.78 7.94 9.18
C ILE A 304 -13.80 8.89 8.54
N SER A 305 -13.51 10.20 8.50
CA SER A 305 -14.41 11.18 7.90
C SER A 305 -14.67 10.92 6.41
N VAL A 306 -13.65 10.54 5.65
CA VAL A 306 -13.78 10.14 4.25
C VAL A 306 -14.66 8.91 4.13
N MET A 307 -14.49 7.93 5.03
CA MET A 307 -15.27 6.70 5.04
C MET A 307 -16.74 6.91 5.41
N GLU A 308 -17.05 7.76 6.39
CA GLU A 308 -18.42 8.13 6.75
C GLU A 308 -19.16 8.73 5.56
N ASN A 309 -18.50 9.61 4.79
CA ASN A 309 -19.05 10.19 3.57
C ASN A 309 -19.20 9.16 2.44
N PHE A 310 -18.28 8.19 2.36
CA PHE A 310 -18.32 7.09 1.38
C PHE A 310 -19.42 6.08 1.71
N VAL A 311 -19.65 5.83 3.00
CA VAL A 311 -20.69 4.91 3.49
C VAL A 311 -22.06 5.59 3.55
N GLY A 312 -22.13 6.88 3.92
CA GLY A 312 -23.37 7.62 4.11
C GLY A 312 -24.10 7.98 2.82
N GLY A 313 -23.45 7.90 1.66
CA GLY A 313 -24.08 8.09 0.35
C GLY A 313 -24.99 6.94 -0.09
N GLN A 314 -24.93 5.79 0.58
CA GLN A 314 -25.77 4.62 0.34
C GLN A 314 -26.17 4.00 1.66
N SER A 315 -27.44 4.13 2.05
CA SER A 315 -28.01 3.46 3.21
C SER A 315 -28.02 1.94 3.01
N PHE A 316 -27.07 1.25 3.68
CA PHE A 316 -27.11 -0.21 3.76
C PHE A 316 -28.19 -0.64 4.76
N PRO A 317 -28.95 -1.69 4.49
CA PRO A 317 -29.85 -2.25 5.48
C PRO A 317 -28.99 -2.76 6.67
N LYS A 318 -29.28 -2.22 7.86
CA LYS A 318 -28.74 -2.76 9.11
C LYS A 318 -29.35 -4.15 9.28
N SER A 319 -28.48 -5.18 9.25
CA SER A 319 -28.84 -6.55 9.61
C SER A 319 -29.21 -6.66 11.07
#